data_8db4541897730096b6a287e1eb540322
#
_entry.id   8db4541897730096b6a287e1eb540322
#
_cell.length_a   1.000
_cell.length_b   1.000
_cell.length_c   1.000
_cell.angle_alpha   90.00
_cell.angle_beta   90.00
_cell.angle_gamma   90.00
#
_symmetry.space_group_name_H-M   'P 1'
#
loop_
_entity.id
_entity.type
_entity.pdbx_description
1 polymer ?
#
loop_
_entity_poly.entity_id
_entity_poly.type
_entity_poly.pdbx_seq_one_letter_code
_entity_poly.pdbx_strand_id
1 'polypeptide(L)'
;METVEKLNDATPRQRWALYCITKKDYRNEILSKEEAAKLIQELGDPNYKKKSAKDLRTQLWEYLQANFEEYIWNHCCDSLSNESVIMDENPNNEKPKRYAFIGVGCGITYFTYRKNSKRAKAIVDAAEDLFNNELKEMFLSKFTKQERDYYEKIGCPLKAIYGQDQNIQSARYYLVTKFAEENGVKLDYKSYLD
;
A
#
# COMPACT_ATOMS: atom_id res chain seq x y z
N MET A 1 39.86 -32.17 -20.65
CA MET A 1 40.11 -30.94 -19.87
C MET A 1 38.97 -29.95 -19.86
N GLU A 2 37.98 -30.06 -20.73
CA GLU A 2 36.82 -29.10 -20.80
C GLU A 2 35.77 -29.19 -19.67
N THR A 3 35.75 -30.26 -18.92
CA THR A 3 34.69 -30.49 -17.90
C THR A 3 34.95 -29.82 -16.56
N VAL A 4 36.19 -29.50 -16.22
CA VAL A 4 36.56 -28.91 -14.91
C VAL A 4 36.38 -27.38 -14.93
N GLU A 5 36.60 -26.73 -16.07
CA GLU A 5 36.44 -25.27 -16.21
C GLU A 5 34.97 -24.85 -16.08
N LYS A 6 34.02 -25.64 -16.65
CA LYS A 6 32.58 -25.35 -16.56
C LYS A 6 32.00 -25.47 -15.15
N LEU A 7 32.62 -26.26 -14.29
CA LEU A 7 32.16 -26.46 -12.90
C LEU A 7 32.41 -25.23 -12.00
N ASN A 8 33.39 -24.41 -12.37
CA ASN A 8 33.77 -23.22 -11.60
C ASN A 8 33.23 -21.90 -12.14
N ASP A 9 32.54 -21.93 -13.27
CA ASP A 9 31.99 -20.73 -13.91
C ASP A 9 30.79 -20.17 -13.13
N ALA A 10 30.64 -18.85 -13.12
CA ALA A 10 29.55 -18.17 -12.45
C ALA A 10 28.19 -18.67 -12.96
N THR A 11 27.32 -18.99 -12.03
CA THR A 11 25.98 -19.50 -12.36
C THR A 11 25.12 -18.43 -13.05
N PRO A 12 24.15 -18.83 -13.89
CA PRO A 12 23.22 -17.88 -14.50
C PRO A 12 22.53 -16.97 -13.47
N ARG A 13 22.27 -17.50 -12.27
CA ARG A 13 21.69 -16.75 -11.15
C ARG A 13 22.62 -15.68 -10.59
N GLN A 14 23.92 -15.98 -10.48
CA GLN A 14 24.92 -15.00 -10.05
C GLN A 14 25.13 -13.90 -11.11
N ARG A 15 25.20 -14.27 -12.39
CA ARG A 15 25.29 -13.33 -13.52
C ARG A 15 24.07 -12.40 -13.57
N TRP A 16 22.90 -12.93 -13.35
CA TRP A 16 21.66 -12.14 -13.25
C TRP A 16 21.67 -11.18 -12.05
N ALA A 17 22.13 -11.64 -10.87
CA ALA A 17 22.26 -10.79 -9.69
C ALA A 17 23.22 -9.61 -9.95
N LEU A 18 24.39 -9.88 -10.56
CA LEU A 18 25.35 -8.84 -10.96
C LEU A 18 24.73 -7.85 -11.96
N TYR A 19 24.00 -8.33 -12.96
CA TYR A 19 23.28 -7.46 -13.88
C TYR A 19 22.26 -6.56 -13.15
N CYS A 20 21.51 -7.10 -12.19
CA CYS A 20 20.56 -6.30 -11.40
C CYS A 20 21.24 -5.20 -10.60
N ILE A 21 22.45 -5.43 -10.09
CA ILE A 21 23.22 -4.47 -9.29
C ILE A 21 23.89 -3.43 -10.18
N THR A 22 24.62 -3.88 -11.23
CA THR A 22 25.52 -3.02 -12.00
C THR A 22 24.95 -2.52 -13.32
N LYS A 23 23.82 -3.13 -13.78
CA LYS A 23 23.25 -2.96 -15.12
C LYS A 23 24.17 -3.36 -16.27
N LYS A 24 25.31 -3.99 -15.97
CA LYS A 24 26.26 -4.52 -16.95
C LYS A 24 25.91 -5.96 -17.28
N ASP A 25 26.07 -6.36 -18.54
CA ASP A 25 25.84 -7.74 -19.01
C ASP A 25 27.08 -8.61 -18.75
N TYR A 26 26.91 -9.62 -17.91
CA TYR A 26 27.99 -10.56 -17.56
C TYR A 26 27.85 -11.93 -18.25
N ARG A 27 26.97 -12.07 -19.27
CA ARG A 27 26.73 -13.37 -19.90
C ARG A 27 27.95 -13.94 -20.60
N ASN A 28 28.78 -13.08 -21.19
CA ASN A 28 29.96 -13.47 -21.97
C ASN A 28 31.28 -13.19 -21.24
N GLU A 29 31.24 -12.80 -19.98
CA GLU A 29 32.46 -12.57 -19.20
C GLU A 29 32.97 -13.87 -18.58
N ILE A 30 34.30 -14.04 -18.57
CA ILE A 30 34.96 -15.14 -17.86
C ILE A 30 34.91 -14.77 -16.37
N LEU A 31 34.06 -15.40 -15.61
CA LEU A 31 33.84 -15.09 -14.22
C LEU A 31 33.60 -16.39 -13.43
N SER A 32 34.43 -16.66 -12.44
CA SER A 32 34.25 -17.80 -11.55
C SER A 32 33.10 -17.59 -10.56
N LYS A 33 32.60 -18.68 -9.96
CA LYS A 33 31.58 -18.61 -8.90
C LYS A 33 32.04 -17.77 -7.72
N GLU A 34 33.30 -17.89 -7.35
CA GLU A 34 33.89 -17.19 -6.21
C GLU A 34 34.02 -15.70 -6.48
N GLU A 35 34.52 -15.31 -7.66
CA GLU A 35 34.62 -13.92 -8.09
C GLU A 35 33.22 -13.29 -8.21
N ALA A 36 32.25 -14.01 -8.79
CA ALA A 36 30.88 -13.53 -8.86
C ALA A 36 30.27 -13.32 -7.46
N ALA A 37 30.51 -14.24 -6.53
CA ALA A 37 30.00 -14.10 -5.16
C ALA A 37 30.66 -12.91 -4.44
N LYS A 38 31.96 -12.70 -4.63
CA LYS A 38 32.71 -11.57 -4.08
C LYS A 38 32.19 -10.24 -4.64
N LEU A 39 32.03 -10.14 -5.96
CA LEU A 39 31.47 -8.96 -6.59
C LEU A 39 30.05 -8.65 -6.14
N ILE A 40 29.18 -9.67 -5.97
CA ILE A 40 27.83 -9.50 -5.44
C ILE A 40 27.88 -8.96 -4.02
N GLN A 41 28.84 -9.42 -3.22
CA GLN A 41 29.01 -8.97 -1.85
C GLN A 41 29.58 -7.54 -1.77
N GLU A 42 30.52 -7.19 -2.64
CA GLU A 42 31.17 -5.87 -2.65
C GLU A 42 30.29 -4.77 -3.25
N LEU A 43 29.54 -5.10 -4.32
CA LEU A 43 28.70 -4.16 -5.07
C LEU A 43 27.24 -4.19 -4.61
N GLY A 44 26.83 -5.26 -3.93
CA GLY A 44 25.51 -5.35 -3.33
C GLY A 44 25.37 -4.31 -2.22
N ASP A 45 24.24 -3.65 -2.16
CA ASP A 45 23.91 -2.76 -1.04
C ASP A 45 24.07 -3.54 0.27
N PRO A 46 25.03 -3.18 1.15
CA PRO A 46 25.22 -3.83 2.44
C PRO A 46 23.96 -3.73 3.32
N ASN A 47 23.06 -2.79 3.01
CA ASN A 47 21.76 -2.63 3.64
C ASN A 47 20.64 -3.39 2.92
N TYR A 48 20.94 -4.11 1.82
CA TYR A 48 19.96 -4.95 1.15
C TYR A 48 19.61 -6.16 2.02
N LYS A 49 18.90 -5.92 3.08
CA LYS A 49 18.19 -6.97 3.81
C LYS A 49 17.05 -7.43 2.91
N LYS A 50 16.99 -8.73 2.64
CA LYS A 50 15.81 -9.35 2.03
C LYS A 50 14.63 -9.01 2.93
N LYS A 51 13.81 -8.04 2.50
CA LYS A 51 12.68 -7.55 3.29
C LYS A 51 11.81 -8.73 3.68
N SER A 52 11.74 -9.04 4.96
CA SER A 52 10.83 -10.05 5.47
C SER A 52 9.39 -9.57 5.29
N ALA A 53 8.42 -10.47 5.28
CA ALA A 53 7.00 -10.05 5.23
C ALA A 53 6.65 -9.10 6.39
N LYS A 54 7.29 -9.28 7.57
CA LYS A 54 7.14 -8.40 8.74
C LYS A 54 7.71 -7.00 8.47
N ASP A 55 8.88 -6.90 7.84
CA ASP A 55 9.47 -5.60 7.46
C ASP A 55 8.60 -4.88 6.43
N LEU A 56 8.04 -5.61 5.47
CA LEU A 56 7.14 -5.06 4.45
C LEU A 56 5.86 -4.49 5.08
N ARG A 57 5.25 -5.21 6.02
CA ARG A 57 4.06 -4.77 6.72
C ARG A 57 4.32 -3.49 7.54
N THR A 58 5.44 -3.45 8.24
CA THR A 58 5.86 -2.28 9.02
C THR A 58 6.06 -1.06 8.11
N GLN A 59 6.75 -1.21 6.98
CA GLN A 59 6.96 -0.13 6.02
C GLN A 59 5.65 0.37 5.40
N LEU A 60 4.75 -0.56 5.06
CA LEU A 60 3.42 -0.19 4.56
C LEU A 60 2.62 0.56 5.63
N TRP A 61 2.70 0.13 6.89
CA TRP A 61 2.03 0.81 7.99
C TRP A 61 2.55 2.23 8.19
N GLU A 62 3.87 2.42 8.23
CA GLU A 62 4.49 3.75 8.34
C GLU A 62 4.07 4.66 7.18
N TYR A 63 4.02 4.13 5.96
CA TYR A 63 3.56 4.85 4.78
C TYR A 63 2.09 5.27 4.90
N LEU A 64 1.22 4.35 5.31
CA LEU A 64 -0.20 4.64 5.50
C LEU A 64 -0.44 5.66 6.62
N GLN A 65 0.27 5.54 7.75
CA GLN A 65 0.19 6.52 8.83
C GLN A 65 0.57 7.93 8.38
N ALA A 66 1.60 8.05 7.56
CA ALA A 66 2.09 9.34 7.09
C ALA A 66 1.17 10.00 6.06
N ASN A 67 0.44 9.21 5.25
CA ASN A 67 -0.23 9.73 4.08
C ASN A 67 -1.76 9.64 4.12
N PHE A 68 -2.34 8.74 4.92
CA PHE A 68 -3.78 8.46 4.84
C PHE A 68 -4.65 9.65 5.27
N GLU A 69 -4.28 10.32 6.34
CA GLU A 69 -5.06 11.47 6.84
C GLU A 69 -5.00 12.65 5.87
N GLU A 70 -3.82 12.98 5.38
CA GLU A 70 -3.64 14.05 4.41
C GLU A 70 -4.36 13.75 3.09
N TYR A 71 -4.25 12.51 2.61
CA TYR A 71 -4.94 12.09 1.39
C TYR A 71 -6.46 12.20 1.51
N ILE A 72 -7.03 11.79 2.64
CA ILE A 72 -8.47 11.93 2.89
C ILE A 72 -8.87 13.40 2.87
N TRP A 73 -8.15 14.28 3.55
CA TRP A 73 -8.44 15.72 3.55
C TRP A 73 -8.43 16.29 2.14
N ASN A 74 -7.38 16.04 1.39
CA ASN A 74 -7.18 16.67 0.09
C ASN A 74 -8.09 16.13 -1.02
N HIS A 75 -8.56 14.87 -0.91
CA HIS A 75 -9.31 14.23 -1.99
C HIS A 75 -10.77 13.93 -1.63
N CYS A 76 -11.08 13.72 -0.37
CA CYS A 76 -12.43 13.40 0.04
C CYS A 76 -13.21 14.62 0.53
N CYS A 77 -12.53 15.60 1.14
CA CYS A 77 -13.21 16.79 1.66
C CYS A 77 -13.50 17.84 0.58
N ASP A 78 -12.64 17.97 -0.44
CA ASP A 78 -12.86 18.93 -1.53
C ASP A 78 -14.04 18.54 -2.43
N SER A 79 -14.29 17.25 -2.61
CA SER A 79 -15.45 16.78 -3.38
C SER A 79 -16.78 16.93 -2.64
N LEU A 80 -16.75 17.07 -1.32
CA LEU A 80 -17.93 17.15 -0.46
C LEU A 80 -18.39 18.59 -0.17
N SER A 81 -17.61 19.60 -0.57
CA SER A 81 -17.99 21.01 -0.39
C SER A 81 -19.26 21.41 -1.13
N ASN A 82 -19.72 20.63 -2.09
CA ASN A 82 -20.85 20.94 -2.96
C ASN A 82 -22.12 20.12 -2.76
N GLU A 83 -22.11 19.03 -1.98
CA GLU A 83 -23.28 18.14 -1.85
C GLU A 83 -23.52 17.66 -0.42
N SER A 84 -23.62 18.54 0.54
CA SER A 84 -23.96 18.18 1.92
C SER A 84 -25.47 18.07 2.16
N VAL A 85 -26.14 17.14 1.50
CA VAL A 85 -27.61 17.00 1.62
C VAL A 85 -28.05 16.60 3.03
N ILE A 86 -27.27 15.80 3.76
CA ILE A 86 -27.66 15.32 5.10
C ILE A 86 -27.28 16.33 6.22
N MET A 87 -26.39 17.25 5.95
CA MET A 87 -25.94 18.20 6.97
C MET A 87 -26.95 19.32 7.23
N ASP A 88 -27.90 19.57 6.32
CA ASP A 88 -28.92 20.62 6.49
C ASP A 88 -30.07 20.18 7.40
N GLU A 89 -30.20 18.89 7.69
CA GLU A 89 -31.23 18.37 8.60
C GLU A 89 -30.83 18.40 10.09
N ASN A 90 -29.63 18.86 10.42
CA ASN A 90 -29.23 19.01 11.82
C ASN A 90 -29.88 20.24 12.43
N PRO A 91 -30.83 20.10 13.35
CA PRO A 91 -31.57 21.23 13.94
C PRO A 91 -30.70 22.21 14.71
N ASN A 92 -29.47 21.82 15.07
CA ASN A 92 -28.55 22.64 15.84
C ASN A 92 -27.44 23.26 14.98
N ASN A 93 -27.42 23.04 13.68
CA ASN A 93 -26.39 23.53 12.74
C ASN A 93 -24.93 23.22 13.14
N GLU A 94 -24.75 22.22 14.01
CA GLU A 94 -23.46 21.77 14.51
C GLU A 94 -22.85 20.77 13.52
N LYS A 95 -22.19 21.29 12.49
CA LYS A 95 -21.45 20.45 11.55
C LYS A 95 -20.21 19.88 12.25
N PRO A 96 -19.94 18.58 12.14
CA PRO A 96 -18.68 18.04 12.62
C PRO A 96 -17.52 18.73 11.90
N LYS A 97 -16.51 19.13 12.65
CA LYS A 97 -15.36 19.87 12.12
C LYS A 97 -14.49 19.06 11.18
N ARG A 98 -14.69 17.74 11.13
CA ARG A 98 -13.91 16.80 10.35
C ARG A 98 -14.79 15.85 9.57
N TYR A 99 -14.41 15.56 8.33
CA TYR A 99 -14.94 14.52 7.45
C TYR A 99 -16.47 14.52 7.29
N ALA A 100 -16.93 15.30 6.36
CA ALA A 100 -18.31 15.23 5.92
C ALA A 100 -18.50 14.06 4.94
N PHE A 101 -18.49 12.84 5.44
CA PHE A 101 -18.74 11.64 4.63
C PHE A 101 -20.21 11.37 4.56
N ILE A 102 -20.84 11.74 3.47
CA ILE A 102 -22.28 11.59 3.39
C ILE A 102 -22.69 11.29 1.96
N GLY A 103 -23.41 10.19 1.81
CA GLY A 103 -24.17 9.90 0.61
C GLY A 103 -23.36 9.31 -0.54
N VAL A 104 -22.15 8.90 -0.30
CA VAL A 104 -21.41 8.13 -1.31
C VAL A 104 -21.84 6.68 -1.21
N GLY A 105 -22.36 6.13 -2.29
CA GLY A 105 -22.89 4.77 -2.34
C GLY A 105 -21.91 3.72 -1.83
N CYS A 106 -22.44 2.61 -1.39
CA CYS A 106 -21.67 1.42 -1.06
C CYS A 106 -21.02 0.90 -2.33
N GLY A 107 -19.70 0.68 -2.29
CA GLY A 107 -18.95 0.15 -3.41
C GLY A 107 -18.09 -1.03 -3.01
N ILE A 108 -17.73 -1.83 -3.99
CA ILE A 108 -16.73 -2.90 -3.80
C ILE A 108 -15.43 -2.44 -4.41
N THR A 109 -14.38 -2.42 -3.61
CA THR A 109 -13.02 -2.09 -4.06
C THR A 109 -12.12 -3.30 -3.80
N TYR A 110 -11.30 -3.66 -4.78
CA TYR A 110 -10.36 -4.78 -4.67
C TYR A 110 -9.08 -4.56 -5.47
N PHE A 111 -8.01 -5.18 -5.01
CA PHE A 111 -6.74 -5.13 -5.72
C PHE A 111 -6.71 -6.04 -6.94
N THR A 112 -5.99 -5.59 -7.97
CA THR A 112 -5.71 -6.39 -9.17
C THR A 112 -4.22 -6.47 -9.42
N TYR A 113 -3.68 -7.68 -9.60
CA TYR A 113 -2.27 -7.93 -9.84
C TYR A 113 -2.06 -9.25 -10.58
N ARG A 114 -0.84 -9.46 -11.10
CA ARG A 114 -0.51 -10.73 -11.75
C ARG A 114 -0.57 -11.89 -10.75
N LYS A 115 -1.33 -12.92 -11.04
CA LYS A 115 -1.57 -14.11 -10.20
C LYS A 115 -0.29 -14.72 -9.60
N ASN A 116 0.84 -14.68 -10.32
CA ASN A 116 2.11 -15.26 -9.90
C ASN A 116 3.03 -14.27 -9.18
N SER A 117 2.60 -13.03 -8.93
CA SER A 117 3.41 -12.03 -8.24
C SER A 117 3.35 -12.24 -6.73
N LYS A 118 4.32 -12.98 -6.19
CA LYS A 118 4.45 -13.19 -4.73
C LYS A 118 4.61 -11.88 -3.95
N ARG A 119 5.29 -10.88 -4.56
CA ARG A 119 5.49 -9.57 -3.92
C ARG A 119 4.19 -8.77 -3.85
N ALA A 120 3.42 -8.73 -4.95
CA ALA A 120 2.13 -8.05 -4.94
C ALA A 120 1.17 -8.72 -3.94
N LYS A 121 1.11 -10.06 -3.93
CA LYS A 121 0.31 -10.79 -2.95
C LYS A 121 0.70 -10.44 -1.51
N ALA A 122 1.98 -10.39 -1.19
CA ALA A 122 2.45 -10.05 0.16
C ALA A 122 2.08 -8.62 0.58
N ILE A 123 2.08 -7.66 -0.37
CA ILE A 123 1.61 -6.28 -0.12
C ILE A 123 0.10 -6.28 0.14
N VAL A 124 -0.66 -6.99 -0.68
CA VAL A 124 -2.12 -7.10 -0.52
C VAL A 124 -2.49 -7.74 0.81
N ASP A 125 -1.89 -8.88 1.15
CA ASP A 125 -2.15 -9.59 2.41
C ASP A 125 -1.84 -8.66 3.63
N ALA A 126 -0.73 -7.90 3.57
CA ALA A 126 -0.39 -6.93 4.61
C ALA A 126 -1.37 -5.74 4.65
N ALA A 127 -1.81 -5.26 3.50
CA ALA A 127 -2.75 -4.14 3.41
C ALA A 127 -4.13 -4.51 3.97
N GLU A 128 -4.65 -5.68 3.62
CA GLU A 128 -5.95 -6.17 4.13
C GLU A 128 -5.94 -6.34 5.64
N ASP A 129 -4.84 -6.86 6.20
CA ASP A 129 -4.66 -6.96 7.64
C ASP A 129 -4.64 -5.56 8.30
N LEU A 130 -3.85 -4.62 7.76
CA LEU A 130 -3.78 -3.25 8.25
C LEU A 130 -5.12 -2.50 8.14
N PHE A 131 -5.86 -2.71 7.06
CA PHE A 131 -7.18 -2.08 6.87
C PHE A 131 -8.18 -2.52 7.93
N ASN A 132 -8.14 -3.77 8.31
CA ASN A 132 -9.09 -4.32 9.29
C ASN A 132 -8.71 -4.04 10.74
N ASN A 133 -7.46 -3.69 11.00
CA ASN A 133 -6.90 -3.49 12.33
C ASN A 133 -6.40 -2.03 12.52
N GLU A 134 -5.10 -1.81 12.38
CA GLU A 134 -4.45 -0.56 12.81
C GLU A 134 -4.95 0.68 12.09
N LEU A 135 -5.19 0.60 10.77
CA LEU A 135 -5.66 1.76 10.01
C LEU A 135 -7.08 2.16 10.41
N LYS A 136 -7.92 1.17 10.68
CA LYS A 136 -9.28 1.38 11.20
C LYS A 136 -9.25 2.04 12.57
N GLU A 137 -8.44 1.52 13.49
CA GLU A 137 -8.33 2.10 14.83
C GLU A 137 -7.74 3.51 14.78
N MET A 138 -6.74 3.75 13.94
CA MET A 138 -6.19 5.08 13.70
C MET A 138 -7.26 6.04 13.19
N PHE A 139 -8.04 5.67 12.15
CA PHE A 139 -9.12 6.47 11.62
C PHE A 139 -10.15 6.80 12.71
N LEU A 140 -10.62 5.81 13.43
CA LEU A 140 -11.62 6.00 14.48
C LEU A 140 -11.10 6.86 15.64
N SER A 141 -9.83 6.78 15.99
CA SER A 141 -9.22 7.55 17.08
C SER A 141 -9.19 9.06 16.82
N LYS A 142 -9.26 9.48 15.55
CA LYS A 142 -9.20 10.90 15.16
C LYS A 142 -10.47 11.68 15.49
N PHE A 143 -11.55 11.01 15.80
CA PHE A 143 -12.84 11.63 16.07
C PHE A 143 -13.05 11.79 17.59
N THR A 144 -13.52 12.96 17.97
CA THR A 144 -13.96 13.24 19.34
C THR A 144 -15.21 12.45 19.69
N LYS A 145 -15.54 12.36 20.96
CA LYS A 145 -16.79 11.72 21.40
C LYS A 145 -18.01 12.41 20.79
N GLN A 146 -18.03 13.75 20.74
CA GLN A 146 -19.13 14.52 20.17
C GLN A 146 -19.34 14.21 18.69
N GLU A 147 -18.26 14.10 17.90
CA GLU A 147 -18.34 13.72 16.50
C GLU A 147 -18.88 12.30 16.31
N ARG A 148 -18.43 11.35 17.14
CA ARG A 148 -18.92 9.96 17.10
C ARG A 148 -20.41 9.90 17.42
N ASP A 149 -20.85 10.57 18.48
CA ASP A 149 -22.25 10.63 18.92
C ASP A 149 -23.11 11.28 17.81
N TYR A 150 -22.58 12.27 17.10
CA TYR A 150 -23.25 12.90 15.95
C TYR A 150 -23.48 11.90 14.82
N TYR A 151 -22.44 11.21 14.37
CA TYR A 151 -22.55 10.23 13.28
C TYR A 151 -23.46 9.05 13.65
N GLU A 152 -23.41 8.60 14.89
CA GLU A 152 -24.34 7.58 15.41
C GLU A 152 -25.78 8.05 15.34
N LYS A 153 -26.05 9.29 15.77
CA LYS A 153 -27.39 9.90 15.77
C LYS A 153 -28.01 10.01 14.39
N ILE A 154 -27.19 10.31 13.37
CA ILE A 154 -27.68 10.40 11.97
C ILE A 154 -27.74 9.04 11.27
N GLY A 155 -27.47 7.94 11.97
CA GLY A 155 -27.53 6.59 11.42
C GLY A 155 -26.34 6.19 10.55
N CYS A 156 -25.25 6.96 10.59
CA CYS A 156 -24.02 6.69 9.83
C CYS A 156 -22.82 6.50 10.76
N PRO A 157 -22.76 5.43 11.56
CA PRO A 157 -21.69 5.24 12.53
C PRO A 157 -20.32 5.18 11.83
N LEU A 158 -19.30 5.76 12.44
CA LEU A 158 -17.95 5.88 11.84
C LEU A 158 -17.35 4.55 11.39
N LYS A 159 -17.70 3.44 12.04
CA LYS A 159 -17.27 2.10 11.62
C LYS A 159 -17.87 1.71 10.27
N ALA A 160 -19.13 2.07 10.04
CA ALA A 160 -19.79 1.84 8.76
C ALA A 160 -19.19 2.75 7.68
N ILE A 161 -18.99 4.02 7.99
CA ILE A 161 -18.33 4.97 7.09
C ILE A 161 -16.95 4.43 6.69
N TYR A 162 -16.10 4.05 7.64
CA TYR A 162 -14.80 3.48 7.34
C TYR A 162 -14.87 2.26 6.42
N GLY A 163 -15.86 1.39 6.62
CA GLY A 163 -16.00 0.14 5.88
C GLY A 163 -16.66 0.29 4.51
N GLN A 164 -17.60 1.22 4.36
CA GLN A 164 -18.51 1.29 3.21
C GLN A 164 -18.35 2.54 2.35
N ASP A 165 -17.88 3.66 2.93
CA ASP A 165 -17.68 4.87 2.17
C ASP A 165 -16.64 4.67 1.07
N GLN A 166 -17.03 4.95 -0.17
CA GLN A 166 -16.18 4.70 -1.33
C GLN A 166 -14.94 5.57 -1.36
N ASN A 167 -15.02 6.81 -0.90
CA ASN A 167 -13.87 7.69 -0.89
C ASN A 167 -12.81 7.16 0.08
N ILE A 168 -13.23 6.69 1.26
CA ILE A 168 -12.33 6.06 2.23
C ILE A 168 -11.75 4.75 1.70
N GLN A 169 -12.58 3.94 1.04
CA GLN A 169 -12.09 2.73 0.40
C GLN A 169 -11.07 3.06 -0.70
N SER A 170 -11.42 3.96 -1.63
CA SER A 170 -10.52 4.36 -2.72
C SER A 170 -9.22 4.94 -2.20
N ALA A 171 -9.24 5.77 -1.15
CA ALA A 171 -8.04 6.31 -0.51
C ALA A 171 -7.11 5.21 0.00
N ARG A 172 -7.64 4.21 0.70
CA ARG A 172 -6.84 3.08 1.21
C ARG A 172 -6.16 2.31 0.09
N TYR A 173 -6.92 1.94 -0.93
CA TYR A 173 -6.43 1.16 -2.06
C TYR A 173 -5.44 1.95 -2.91
N TYR A 174 -5.70 3.23 -3.16
CA TYR A 174 -4.80 4.13 -3.88
C TYR A 174 -3.43 4.22 -3.18
N LEU A 175 -3.40 4.48 -1.88
CA LEU A 175 -2.15 4.61 -1.14
C LEU A 175 -1.33 3.32 -1.17
N VAL A 176 -1.97 2.16 -1.07
CA VAL A 176 -1.27 0.88 -1.19
C VAL A 176 -0.72 0.66 -2.59
N THR A 177 -1.45 1.08 -3.65
CA THR A 177 -0.91 0.98 -5.02
C THR A 177 0.26 1.93 -5.22
N LYS A 178 0.24 3.13 -4.64
CA LYS A 178 1.37 4.06 -4.66
C LYS A 178 2.59 3.50 -3.92
N PHE A 179 2.40 2.96 -2.73
CA PHE A 179 3.45 2.25 -2.01
C PHE A 179 4.05 1.10 -2.85
N ALA A 180 3.21 0.31 -3.51
CA ALA A 180 3.66 -0.77 -4.37
C ALA A 180 4.48 -0.26 -5.56
N GLU A 181 4.04 0.81 -6.22
CA GLU A 181 4.74 1.47 -7.33
C GLU A 181 6.13 1.95 -6.91
N GLU A 182 6.24 2.65 -5.79
CA GLU A 182 7.52 3.12 -5.21
C GLU A 182 8.47 1.96 -4.89
N ASN A 183 7.92 0.80 -4.56
CA ASN A 183 8.69 -0.43 -4.32
C ASN A 183 8.91 -1.29 -5.58
N GLY A 184 8.59 -0.77 -6.78
CA GLY A 184 8.76 -1.46 -8.06
C GLY A 184 7.85 -2.67 -8.23
N VAL A 185 6.68 -2.67 -7.61
CA VAL A 185 5.67 -3.73 -7.71
C VAL A 185 4.46 -3.20 -8.45
N LYS A 186 4.08 -3.88 -9.54
CA LYS A 186 2.86 -3.53 -10.27
C LYS A 186 1.65 -4.09 -9.53
N LEU A 187 0.86 -3.18 -8.98
CA LEU A 187 -0.38 -3.41 -8.26
C LEU A 187 -1.37 -2.32 -8.69
N ASP A 188 -2.58 -2.71 -9.02
CA ASP A 188 -3.68 -1.80 -9.35
C ASP A 188 -4.89 -2.12 -8.47
N TYR A 189 -5.90 -1.27 -8.48
CA TYR A 189 -7.19 -1.56 -7.85
C TYR A 189 -8.35 -1.19 -8.77
N LYS A 190 -9.49 -1.79 -8.50
CA LYS A 190 -10.76 -1.45 -9.15
C LYS A 190 -11.80 -1.14 -8.10
N SER A 191 -12.59 -0.12 -8.37
CA SER A 191 -13.71 0.29 -7.52
C SER A 191 -14.98 0.33 -8.37
N TYR A 192 -16.04 -0.23 -7.85
CA TYR A 192 -17.37 -0.22 -8.46
C TYR A 192 -18.36 0.36 -7.45
N LEU A 193 -19.18 1.29 -7.91
CA LEU A 193 -20.36 1.75 -7.19
C LEU A 193 -21.49 0.75 -7.44
N ASP A 194 -22.24 0.39 -6.41
CA ASP A 194 -23.55 -0.27 -6.53
C ASP A 194 -24.64 0.77 -6.80
#